data_b2495acdecdca833f24571c254be6e05
#
_entry.id   b2495acdecdca833f24571c254be6e05
#
_cell.length_a   1.000
_cell.length_b   1.000
_cell.length_c   1.000
_cell.angle_alpha   90.00
_cell.angle_beta   90.00
_cell.angle_gamma   90.00
#
_symmetry.space_group_name_H-M   'P 1'
#
loop_
_entity.id
_entity.type
_entity.pdbx_description
1 polymer ?
#
loop_
_entity_poly.entity_id
_entity_poly.type
_entity_poly.pdbx_seq_one_letter_code
_entity_poly.pdbx_strand_id
1 'polypeptide(L)'
;MPKVLISDQLSESAVDIFKKNKIEVSYCPGLSHEELLKKINNYDGLAIRSATKVTEEVFKNAKNLKIVGRAGIGTDNIDKVAATKNGVIVMNTPYGNAVTTAEHAIALMMSLVRMIPQADNSTKQGKWEKSKFNGTEINGKYLGLIGCGNIGSIVASRAIGLKMKVLAYDPFLTQEKASELGVEKVDLKYLLKNSDVISLHTPLTEDTKNIISSEAISKMKIGSRIINCARGGLVDEVACRAALETGHLGGAAFDVFTEEPATENILFDAPNFIATPHLGA
;
A
#
# COMPACT_ATOMS: atom_id res chain seq x y z
N MET A 1 13.42 -34.65 -6.29
CA MET A 1 12.32 -33.79 -6.69
C MET A 1 12.44 -32.51 -5.88
N PRO A 2 12.33 -31.31 -6.47
CA PRO A 2 12.37 -30.07 -5.69
C PRO A 2 11.23 -30.04 -4.67
N LYS A 3 11.51 -29.45 -3.50
CA LYS A 3 10.55 -29.34 -2.39
C LYS A 3 10.27 -27.86 -2.07
N VAL A 4 8.99 -27.49 -1.99
CA VAL A 4 8.56 -26.13 -1.66
C VAL A 4 7.74 -26.13 -0.37
N LEU A 5 8.09 -25.24 0.55
CA LEU A 5 7.29 -24.92 1.72
C LEU A 5 6.41 -23.70 1.41
N ILE A 6 5.11 -23.81 1.66
CA ILE A 6 4.17 -22.69 1.65
C ILE A 6 3.86 -22.37 3.11
N SER A 7 4.30 -21.23 3.60
CA SER A 7 4.17 -20.82 5.00
C SER A 7 3.06 -19.78 5.26
N ASP A 8 2.50 -19.21 4.20
CA ASP A 8 1.36 -18.30 4.28
C ASP A 8 0.15 -18.89 3.56
N GLN A 9 -1.04 -18.37 3.86
CA GLN A 9 -2.26 -18.82 3.21
C GLN A 9 -2.26 -18.42 1.72
N LEU A 10 -2.24 -19.43 0.85
CA LEU A 10 -2.38 -19.31 -0.60
C LEU A 10 -3.62 -20.09 -1.07
N SER A 11 -4.09 -19.79 -2.28
CA SER A 11 -5.19 -20.53 -2.90
C SER A 11 -4.80 -21.99 -3.16
N GLU A 12 -5.76 -22.89 -3.15
CA GLU A 12 -5.55 -24.31 -3.51
C GLU A 12 -4.95 -24.46 -4.92
N SER A 13 -5.32 -23.58 -5.85
CA SER A 13 -4.75 -23.58 -7.20
C SER A 13 -3.23 -23.40 -7.22
N ALA A 14 -2.64 -22.68 -6.24
CA ALA A 14 -1.18 -22.55 -6.13
C ALA A 14 -0.53 -23.90 -5.81
N VAL A 15 -1.12 -24.67 -4.90
CA VAL A 15 -0.66 -26.02 -4.54
C VAL A 15 -0.74 -26.95 -5.77
N ASP A 16 -1.84 -26.88 -6.52
CA ASP A 16 -2.05 -27.70 -7.71
C ASP A 16 -1.06 -27.38 -8.84
N ILE A 17 -0.70 -26.08 -9.01
CA ILE A 17 0.32 -25.67 -9.98
C ILE A 17 1.67 -26.31 -9.65
N PHE A 18 2.10 -26.28 -8.38
CA PHE A 18 3.34 -26.94 -7.96
C PHE A 18 3.30 -28.45 -8.23
N LYS A 19 2.22 -29.14 -7.85
CA LYS A 19 2.05 -30.58 -8.07
C LYS A 19 2.09 -30.95 -9.54
N LYS A 20 1.37 -30.21 -10.41
CA LYS A 20 1.39 -30.41 -11.87
C LYS A 20 2.79 -30.29 -12.46
N ASN A 21 3.64 -29.45 -11.87
CA ASN A 21 5.02 -29.27 -12.28
C ASN A 21 5.99 -30.24 -11.59
N LYS A 22 5.50 -31.30 -10.95
CA LYS A 22 6.30 -32.32 -10.26
C LYS A 22 7.18 -31.73 -9.14
N ILE A 23 6.66 -30.77 -8.40
CA ILE A 23 7.28 -30.15 -7.23
C ILE A 23 6.55 -30.67 -6.01
N GLU A 24 7.30 -31.20 -5.04
CA GLU A 24 6.76 -31.62 -3.75
C GLU A 24 6.40 -30.39 -2.91
N VAL A 25 5.19 -30.34 -2.38
CA VAL A 25 4.66 -29.17 -1.65
C VAL A 25 4.28 -29.54 -0.24
N SER A 26 4.79 -28.78 0.72
CA SER A 26 4.30 -28.79 2.09
C SER A 26 3.53 -27.49 2.34
N TYR A 27 2.22 -27.61 2.56
CA TYR A 27 1.34 -26.48 2.88
C TYR A 27 1.20 -26.35 4.39
N CYS A 28 1.84 -25.37 4.99
CA CYS A 28 1.91 -25.15 6.44
C CYS A 28 1.70 -23.64 6.73
N PRO A 29 0.50 -23.08 6.47
CA PRO A 29 0.26 -21.67 6.75
C PRO A 29 0.24 -21.37 8.25
N GLY A 30 0.75 -20.18 8.62
CA GLY A 30 0.73 -19.70 10.01
C GLY A 30 1.87 -20.24 10.88
N LEU A 31 2.98 -20.71 10.27
CA LEU A 31 4.17 -21.09 11.02
C LEU A 31 4.72 -19.89 11.82
N SER A 32 5.05 -20.13 13.07
CA SER A 32 5.86 -19.21 13.86
C SER A 32 7.27 -19.09 13.28
N HIS A 33 8.00 -18.05 13.65
CA HIS A 33 9.39 -17.87 13.20
C HIS A 33 10.27 -19.07 13.59
N GLU A 34 10.12 -19.57 14.81
CA GLU A 34 10.89 -20.72 15.29
C GLU A 34 10.57 -22.03 14.53
N GLU A 35 9.29 -22.24 14.18
CA GLU A 35 8.89 -23.40 13.39
C GLU A 35 9.41 -23.31 11.96
N LEU A 36 9.42 -22.11 11.37
CA LEU A 36 10.02 -21.86 10.06
C LEU A 36 11.52 -22.21 10.09
N LEU A 37 12.27 -21.73 11.07
CA LEU A 37 13.70 -22.03 11.22
C LEU A 37 13.99 -23.53 11.29
N LYS A 38 13.17 -24.29 12.01
CA LYS A 38 13.33 -25.74 12.16
C LYS A 38 13.06 -26.53 10.87
N LYS A 39 12.18 -26.01 9.99
CA LYS A 39 11.72 -26.71 8.79
C LYS A 39 12.49 -26.32 7.54
N ILE A 40 12.87 -25.06 7.40
CA ILE A 40 13.28 -24.45 6.12
C ILE A 40 14.47 -25.13 5.44
N ASN A 41 15.38 -25.71 6.22
CA ASN A 41 16.56 -26.41 5.69
C ASN A 41 16.23 -27.63 4.80
N ASN A 42 15.01 -28.15 4.89
CA ASN A 42 14.56 -29.32 4.12
C ASN A 42 13.94 -28.96 2.75
N TYR A 43 13.93 -27.68 2.37
CA TYR A 43 13.24 -27.19 1.19
C TYR A 43 14.17 -26.44 0.23
N ASP A 44 13.90 -26.59 -1.06
CA ASP A 44 14.55 -25.85 -2.16
C ASP A 44 13.90 -24.50 -2.41
N GLY A 45 12.62 -24.36 -2.07
CA GLY A 45 11.83 -23.14 -2.27
C GLY A 45 10.94 -22.80 -1.08
N LEU A 46 10.70 -21.52 -0.89
CA LEU A 46 9.77 -20.99 0.09
C LEU A 46 8.76 -20.05 -0.61
N ALA A 47 7.46 -20.35 -0.50
CA ALA A 47 6.39 -19.50 -1.01
C ALA A 47 5.65 -18.82 0.14
N ILE A 48 5.55 -17.49 0.07
CA ILE A 48 5.02 -16.63 1.13
C ILE A 48 4.08 -15.56 0.62
N ARG A 49 3.40 -14.89 1.54
CA ARG A 49 2.75 -13.59 1.36
C ARG A 49 3.35 -12.56 2.33
N SER A 50 2.51 -11.86 3.07
CA SER A 50 2.93 -10.78 3.96
C SER A 50 3.20 -11.21 5.41
N ALA A 51 2.62 -12.32 5.87
CA ALA A 51 2.72 -12.73 7.28
C ALA A 51 4.11 -13.31 7.62
N THR A 52 4.67 -14.12 6.74
CA THR A 52 6.01 -14.70 6.95
C THR A 52 7.10 -13.66 6.73
N LYS A 53 7.97 -13.46 7.74
CA LYS A 53 9.18 -12.64 7.63
C LYS A 53 10.39 -13.54 7.34
N VAL A 54 11.10 -13.26 6.24
CA VAL A 54 12.30 -14.01 5.84
C VAL A 54 13.53 -13.17 6.18
N THR A 55 14.01 -13.34 7.40
CA THR A 55 15.14 -12.61 7.99
C THR A 55 16.50 -13.22 7.60
N GLU A 56 17.59 -12.53 7.92
CA GLU A 56 18.95 -13.07 7.76
C GLU A 56 19.10 -14.43 8.47
N GLU A 57 18.46 -14.60 9.64
CA GLU A 57 18.49 -15.84 10.40
C GLU A 57 17.86 -17.01 9.65
N VAL A 58 16.72 -16.76 8.94
CA VAL A 58 16.09 -17.77 8.09
C VAL A 58 17.05 -18.23 6.99
N PHE A 59 17.74 -17.30 6.31
CA PHE A 59 18.70 -17.64 5.27
C PHE A 59 19.91 -18.41 5.80
N LYS A 60 20.41 -18.07 6.99
CA LYS A 60 21.50 -18.82 7.66
C LYS A 60 21.14 -20.28 7.96
N ASN A 61 19.87 -20.54 8.28
CA ASN A 61 19.35 -21.88 8.56
C ASN A 61 18.86 -22.65 7.33
N ALA A 62 18.78 -22.01 6.17
CA ALA A 62 18.19 -22.53 4.94
C ALA A 62 19.25 -22.93 3.89
N LYS A 63 20.15 -23.86 4.21
CA LYS A 63 21.29 -24.23 3.35
C LYS A 63 20.89 -24.78 1.99
N ASN A 64 19.70 -25.35 1.86
CA ASN A 64 19.20 -25.94 0.61
C ASN A 64 18.31 -24.97 -0.18
N LEU A 65 17.93 -23.84 0.42
CA LEU A 65 17.00 -22.88 -0.18
C LEU A 65 17.65 -22.19 -1.39
N LYS A 66 16.96 -22.23 -2.51
CA LYS A 66 17.40 -21.61 -3.79
C LYS A 66 16.54 -20.42 -4.18
N ILE A 67 15.27 -20.41 -3.73
CA ILE A 67 14.30 -19.41 -4.16
C ILE A 67 13.29 -19.10 -3.06
N VAL A 68 12.97 -17.81 -2.92
CA VAL A 68 11.82 -17.32 -2.15
C VAL A 68 10.87 -16.61 -3.12
N GLY A 69 9.64 -17.12 -3.23
CA GLY A 69 8.58 -16.51 -4.02
C GLY A 69 7.54 -15.84 -3.14
N ARG A 70 7.33 -14.54 -3.32
CA ARG A 70 6.26 -13.81 -2.63
C ARG A 70 5.06 -13.57 -3.55
N ALA A 71 3.89 -14.08 -3.17
CA ALA A 71 2.63 -13.73 -3.81
C ALA A 71 2.17 -12.35 -3.33
N GLY A 72 2.65 -11.31 -4.00
CA GLY A 72 2.40 -9.89 -3.71
C GLY A 72 3.42 -8.98 -4.39
N ILE A 73 3.17 -7.67 -4.40
CA ILE A 73 4.05 -6.68 -5.06
C ILE A 73 5.25 -6.33 -4.20
N GLY A 74 5.04 -5.95 -2.95
CA GLY A 74 6.12 -5.58 -2.03
C GLY A 74 6.99 -6.79 -1.65
N THR A 75 8.21 -6.54 -1.20
CA THR A 75 9.14 -7.58 -0.71
C THR A 75 9.79 -7.14 0.60
N ASP A 76 9.10 -6.28 1.34
CA ASP A 76 9.62 -5.64 2.57
C ASP A 76 9.83 -6.64 3.72
N ASN A 77 9.10 -7.76 3.69
CA ASN A 77 9.24 -8.85 4.64
C ASN A 77 10.35 -9.85 4.30
N ILE A 78 11.19 -9.57 3.28
CA ILE A 78 12.31 -10.42 2.87
C ILE A 78 13.61 -9.62 2.94
N ASP A 79 14.59 -10.10 3.69
CA ASP A 79 15.94 -9.54 3.69
C ASP A 79 16.65 -9.91 2.38
N LYS A 80 16.57 -9.01 1.40
CA LYS A 80 17.17 -9.21 0.06
C LYS A 80 18.70 -9.19 0.10
N VAL A 81 19.28 -8.47 1.04
CA VAL A 81 20.76 -8.44 1.20
C VAL A 81 21.25 -9.80 1.68
N ALA A 82 20.58 -10.35 2.69
CA ALA A 82 20.88 -11.69 3.17
C ALA A 82 20.60 -12.76 2.11
N ALA A 83 19.49 -12.65 1.36
CA ALA A 83 19.19 -13.56 0.25
C ALA A 83 20.33 -13.58 -0.79
N THR A 84 20.79 -12.41 -1.23
CA THR A 84 21.89 -12.28 -2.18
C THR A 84 23.18 -12.89 -1.65
N LYS A 85 23.54 -12.64 -0.38
CA LYS A 85 24.73 -13.24 0.27
C LYS A 85 24.68 -14.76 0.31
N ASN A 86 23.48 -15.34 0.42
CA ASN A 86 23.29 -16.80 0.46
C ASN A 86 22.96 -17.40 -0.93
N GLY A 87 23.02 -16.63 -2.01
CA GLY A 87 22.73 -17.10 -3.37
C GLY A 87 21.27 -17.50 -3.60
N VAL A 88 20.32 -16.93 -2.83
CA VAL A 88 18.89 -17.23 -2.92
C VAL A 88 18.20 -16.21 -3.79
N ILE A 89 17.46 -16.67 -4.79
CA ILE A 89 16.67 -15.82 -5.70
C ILE A 89 15.39 -15.38 -4.97
N VAL A 90 15.09 -14.08 -5.01
CA VAL A 90 13.82 -13.52 -4.52
C VAL A 90 12.94 -13.12 -5.70
N MET A 91 11.73 -13.65 -5.75
CA MET A 91 10.73 -13.35 -6.79
C MET A 91 9.45 -12.83 -6.15
N ASN A 92 8.73 -12.00 -6.90
CA ASN A 92 7.43 -11.48 -6.51
C ASN A 92 6.44 -11.51 -7.69
N THR A 93 5.19 -11.10 -7.43
CA THR A 93 4.13 -10.95 -8.46
C THR A 93 3.81 -9.47 -8.67
N PRO A 94 4.59 -8.72 -9.48
CA PRO A 94 4.56 -7.25 -9.52
C PRO A 94 3.26 -6.66 -10.08
N TYR A 95 2.41 -7.47 -10.70
CA TYR A 95 1.13 -7.05 -11.28
C TYR A 95 -0.08 -7.72 -10.61
N GLY A 96 0.15 -8.65 -9.66
CA GLY A 96 -0.89 -9.54 -9.14
C GLY A 96 -2.07 -8.83 -8.47
N ASN A 97 -1.82 -7.72 -7.77
CA ASN A 97 -2.84 -6.94 -7.06
C ASN A 97 -2.81 -5.44 -7.42
N ALA A 98 -2.13 -5.04 -8.51
CA ALA A 98 -1.99 -3.63 -8.86
C ALA A 98 -3.36 -2.96 -9.12
N VAL A 99 -4.27 -3.66 -9.80
CA VAL A 99 -5.62 -3.16 -10.06
C VAL A 99 -6.41 -3.07 -8.76
N THR A 100 -6.35 -4.10 -7.91
CA THR A 100 -7.05 -4.13 -6.61
C THR A 100 -6.63 -2.97 -5.72
N THR A 101 -5.33 -2.75 -5.57
CA THR A 101 -4.79 -1.64 -4.76
C THR A 101 -5.20 -0.28 -5.34
N ALA A 102 -5.15 -0.11 -6.66
CA ALA A 102 -5.56 1.13 -7.30
C ALA A 102 -7.05 1.42 -7.11
N GLU A 103 -7.90 0.42 -7.27
CA GLU A 103 -9.34 0.56 -7.07
C GLU A 103 -9.70 0.79 -5.60
N HIS A 104 -8.97 0.17 -4.68
CA HIS A 104 -9.12 0.43 -3.25
C HIS A 104 -8.76 1.88 -2.90
N ALA A 105 -7.67 2.42 -3.44
CA ALA A 105 -7.29 3.83 -3.25
C ALA A 105 -8.37 4.80 -3.79
N ILE A 106 -8.95 4.52 -4.95
CA ILE A 106 -10.07 5.29 -5.49
C ILE A 106 -11.32 5.17 -4.61
N ALA A 107 -11.63 3.96 -4.11
CA ALA A 107 -12.76 3.73 -3.22
C ALA A 107 -12.62 4.51 -1.90
N LEU A 108 -11.43 4.49 -1.29
CA LEU A 108 -11.12 5.28 -0.09
C LEU A 108 -11.21 6.79 -0.37
N MET A 109 -10.68 7.26 -1.50
CA MET A 109 -10.79 8.66 -1.91
C MET A 109 -12.27 9.07 -2.02
N MET A 110 -13.09 8.31 -2.74
CA MET A 110 -14.51 8.60 -2.91
C MET A 110 -15.28 8.54 -1.58
N SER A 111 -14.99 7.56 -0.75
CA SER A 111 -15.59 7.42 0.58
C SER A 111 -15.26 8.62 1.48
N LEU A 112 -14.02 9.10 1.41
CA LEU A 112 -13.53 10.23 2.20
C LEU A 112 -14.15 11.56 1.73
N VAL A 113 -14.11 11.85 0.43
CA VAL A 113 -14.63 13.13 -0.11
C VAL A 113 -16.15 13.22 0.01
N ARG A 114 -16.86 12.10 0.07
CA ARG A 114 -18.32 12.02 0.20
C ARG A 114 -18.80 11.74 1.62
N MET A 115 -17.87 11.60 2.58
CA MET A 115 -18.18 11.30 4.00
C MET A 115 -19.05 10.05 4.18
N ILE A 116 -18.82 9.00 3.35
CA ILE A 116 -19.69 7.83 3.30
C ILE A 116 -19.75 7.09 4.64
N PRO A 117 -18.62 6.76 5.33
CA PRO A 117 -18.67 6.02 6.59
C PRO A 117 -19.45 6.75 7.70
N GLN A 118 -19.27 8.07 7.79
CA GLN A 118 -19.96 8.89 8.79
C GLN A 118 -21.47 8.97 8.50
N ALA A 119 -21.83 9.16 7.23
CA ALA A 119 -23.23 9.22 6.80
C ALA A 119 -23.93 7.87 7.00
N ASP A 120 -23.29 6.75 6.63
CA ASP A 120 -23.81 5.40 6.84
C ASP A 120 -24.06 5.12 8.32
N ASN A 121 -23.06 5.39 9.18
CA ASN A 121 -23.18 5.19 10.62
C ASN A 121 -24.32 6.03 11.23
N SER A 122 -24.43 7.32 10.86
CA SER A 122 -25.51 8.19 11.33
C SER A 122 -26.89 7.68 10.91
N THR A 123 -27.03 7.27 9.64
CA THR A 123 -28.29 6.77 9.10
C THR A 123 -28.72 5.45 9.78
N LYS A 124 -27.79 4.53 9.98
CA LYS A 124 -28.05 3.26 10.68
C LYS A 124 -28.43 3.44 12.14
N GLN A 125 -28.03 4.55 12.76
CA GLN A 125 -28.49 4.96 14.10
C GLN A 125 -29.87 5.63 14.11
N GLY A 126 -30.58 5.65 12.99
CA GLY A 126 -31.91 6.28 12.86
C GLY A 126 -31.87 7.81 12.75
N LYS A 127 -30.71 8.41 12.50
CA LYS A 127 -30.55 9.87 12.34
C LYS A 127 -30.60 10.23 10.86
N TRP A 128 -31.36 11.31 10.53
CA TRP A 128 -31.49 11.82 9.16
C TRP A 128 -30.82 13.20 9.04
N GLU A 129 -29.48 13.23 9.10
CA GLU A 129 -28.69 14.46 9.30
C GLU A 129 -28.04 14.94 7.99
N LYS A 130 -28.83 15.02 6.91
CA LYS A 130 -28.37 15.35 5.55
C LYS A 130 -27.42 16.58 5.48
N SER A 131 -27.68 17.61 6.25
CA SER A 131 -26.90 18.87 6.24
C SER A 131 -25.50 18.73 6.86
N LYS A 132 -25.24 17.66 7.64
CA LYS A 132 -23.92 17.42 8.26
C LYS A 132 -22.92 16.77 7.30
N PHE A 133 -23.40 16.13 6.23
CA PHE A 133 -22.57 15.35 5.30
C PHE A 133 -22.45 16.02 3.95
N ASN A 134 -22.00 17.28 3.97
CA ASN A 134 -21.69 18.04 2.77
C ASN A 134 -20.35 17.60 2.20
N GLY A 135 -20.38 16.65 1.27
CA GLY A 135 -19.19 16.16 0.59
C GLY A 135 -18.60 17.17 -0.39
N THR A 136 -17.45 16.83 -0.95
CA THR A 136 -16.75 17.60 -1.97
C THR A 136 -16.87 16.88 -3.31
N GLU A 137 -17.18 17.62 -4.38
CA GLU A 137 -17.09 17.11 -5.76
C GLU A 137 -15.63 17.06 -6.20
N ILE A 138 -15.25 16.00 -6.91
CA ILE A 138 -13.88 15.82 -7.42
C ILE A 138 -13.71 16.29 -8.87
N ASN A 139 -14.80 16.58 -9.57
CA ASN A 139 -14.77 17.06 -10.95
C ASN A 139 -13.90 18.32 -11.08
N GLY A 140 -12.90 18.28 -11.96
CA GLY A 140 -11.96 19.38 -12.19
C GLY A 140 -10.91 19.59 -11.07
N LYS A 141 -10.97 18.83 -9.97
CA LYS A 141 -9.99 18.88 -8.88
C LYS A 141 -8.67 18.21 -9.26
N TYR A 142 -7.61 18.58 -8.57
CA TYR A 142 -6.29 18.01 -8.77
C TYR A 142 -6.04 16.82 -7.84
N LEU A 143 -5.69 15.68 -8.44
CA LEU A 143 -5.11 14.54 -7.74
C LEU A 143 -3.58 14.59 -7.89
N GLY A 144 -2.85 14.67 -6.79
CA GLY A 144 -1.41 14.53 -6.74
C GLY A 144 -1.03 13.07 -6.49
N LEU A 145 -0.24 12.47 -7.37
CA LEU A 145 0.30 11.13 -7.21
C LEU A 145 1.77 11.21 -6.80
N ILE A 146 2.10 10.66 -5.65
CA ILE A 146 3.48 10.41 -5.23
C ILE A 146 3.81 8.96 -5.56
N GLY A 147 4.54 8.76 -6.67
CA GLY A 147 4.73 7.47 -7.33
C GLY A 147 3.72 7.24 -8.46
N CYS A 148 4.21 7.05 -9.67
CA CYS A 148 3.40 6.81 -10.88
C CYS A 148 3.84 5.53 -11.62
N GLY A 149 4.24 4.50 -10.84
CA GLY A 149 4.54 3.16 -11.32
C GLY A 149 3.29 2.34 -11.66
N ASN A 150 3.35 1.02 -11.46
CA ASN A 150 2.27 0.09 -11.84
C ASN A 150 0.90 0.46 -11.22
N ILE A 151 0.86 0.79 -9.93
CA ILE A 151 -0.38 1.15 -9.24
C ILE A 151 -0.77 2.60 -9.54
N GLY A 152 0.16 3.55 -9.40
CA GLY A 152 -0.11 4.97 -9.60
C GLY A 152 -0.63 5.29 -11.00
N SER A 153 -0.14 4.61 -12.04
CA SER A 153 -0.65 4.79 -13.42
C SER A 153 -2.10 4.30 -13.59
N ILE A 154 -2.49 3.24 -12.89
CA ILE A 154 -3.89 2.78 -12.90
C ILE A 154 -4.78 3.78 -12.14
N VAL A 155 -4.33 4.28 -10.98
CA VAL A 155 -5.04 5.34 -10.24
C VAL A 155 -5.20 6.59 -11.08
N ALA A 156 -4.15 7.02 -11.81
CA ALA A 156 -4.22 8.14 -12.76
C ALA A 156 -5.33 7.93 -13.79
N SER A 157 -5.34 6.77 -14.45
CA SER A 157 -6.37 6.43 -15.44
C SER A 157 -7.78 6.50 -14.87
N ARG A 158 -8.02 5.97 -13.66
CA ARG A 158 -9.33 6.03 -12.99
C ARG A 158 -9.72 7.47 -12.64
N ALA A 159 -8.79 8.25 -12.08
CA ALA A 159 -9.02 9.66 -11.70
C ALA A 159 -9.33 10.54 -12.92
N ILE A 160 -8.64 10.34 -14.04
CA ILE A 160 -8.93 11.03 -15.30
C ILE A 160 -10.35 10.66 -15.79
N GLY A 161 -10.74 9.41 -15.70
CA GLY A 161 -12.11 8.95 -15.98
C GLY A 161 -13.16 9.65 -15.12
N LEU A 162 -12.84 9.97 -13.88
CA LEU A 162 -13.65 10.75 -12.95
C LEU A 162 -13.51 12.28 -13.15
N LYS A 163 -12.88 12.71 -14.26
CA LYS A 163 -12.69 14.13 -14.63
C LYS A 163 -11.80 14.93 -13.67
N MET A 164 -10.90 14.26 -12.94
CA MET A 164 -9.85 14.93 -12.21
C MET A 164 -8.67 15.30 -13.13
N LYS A 165 -7.90 16.31 -12.72
CA LYS A 165 -6.58 16.63 -13.28
C LYS A 165 -5.54 15.92 -12.44
N VAL A 166 -4.54 15.26 -13.06
CA VAL A 166 -3.57 14.45 -12.34
C VAL A 166 -2.18 15.05 -12.45
N LEU A 167 -1.61 15.39 -11.28
CA LEU A 167 -0.21 15.77 -11.11
C LEU A 167 0.57 14.53 -10.64
N ALA A 168 1.75 14.28 -11.20
CA ALA A 168 2.57 13.13 -10.80
C ALA A 168 3.99 13.55 -10.44
N TYR A 169 4.41 13.17 -9.24
CA TYR A 169 5.80 13.20 -8.80
C TYR A 169 6.34 11.77 -8.72
N ASP A 170 7.27 11.45 -9.59
CA ASP A 170 7.99 10.19 -9.61
C ASP A 170 9.36 10.42 -10.26
N PRO A 171 10.49 10.12 -9.58
CA PRO A 171 11.83 10.32 -10.14
C PRO A 171 12.08 9.54 -11.44
N PHE A 172 11.38 8.41 -11.63
CA PHE A 172 11.57 7.50 -12.76
C PHE A 172 10.56 7.73 -13.90
N LEU A 173 9.57 8.60 -13.71
CA LEU A 173 8.59 8.93 -14.74
C LEU A 173 9.25 9.82 -15.80
N THR A 174 9.26 9.39 -17.07
CA THR A 174 9.69 10.24 -18.17
C THR A 174 8.58 11.19 -18.63
N GLN A 175 8.94 12.26 -19.36
CA GLN A 175 7.93 13.20 -19.87
C GLN A 175 7.01 12.54 -20.92
N GLU A 176 7.61 11.67 -21.76
CA GLU A 176 6.87 10.89 -22.76
C GLU A 176 5.83 10.00 -22.08
N LYS A 177 6.24 9.28 -21.03
CA LYS A 177 5.33 8.40 -20.29
C LYS A 177 4.23 9.17 -19.56
N ALA A 178 4.56 10.32 -19.00
CA ALA A 178 3.55 11.20 -18.38
C ALA A 178 2.51 11.65 -19.41
N SER A 179 2.93 12.04 -20.61
CA SER A 179 2.04 12.44 -21.71
C SER A 179 1.14 11.27 -22.16
N GLU A 180 1.70 10.06 -22.31
CA GLU A 180 0.92 8.85 -22.65
C GLU A 180 -0.16 8.53 -21.58
N LEU A 181 0.17 8.74 -20.31
CA LEU A 181 -0.76 8.51 -19.19
C LEU A 181 -1.77 9.65 -19.01
N GLY A 182 -1.59 10.77 -19.70
CA GLY A 182 -2.43 11.95 -19.54
C GLY A 182 -2.24 12.67 -18.21
N VAL A 183 -1.04 12.56 -17.61
CA VAL A 183 -0.70 13.21 -16.33
C VAL A 183 0.34 14.31 -16.53
N GLU A 184 0.32 15.30 -15.67
CA GLU A 184 1.34 16.35 -15.63
C GLU A 184 2.46 15.96 -14.67
N LYS A 185 3.68 15.73 -15.20
CA LYS A 185 4.87 15.49 -14.38
C LYS A 185 5.33 16.79 -13.73
N VAL A 186 5.44 16.78 -12.39
CA VAL A 186 5.79 17.96 -11.59
C VAL A 186 6.81 17.60 -10.49
N ASP A 187 7.41 18.62 -9.87
CA ASP A 187 8.16 18.43 -8.64
C ASP A 187 7.25 18.25 -7.43
N LEU A 188 7.79 17.72 -6.32
CA LEU A 188 7.03 17.45 -5.11
C LEU A 188 6.42 18.72 -4.51
N LYS A 189 7.15 19.84 -4.51
CA LYS A 189 6.69 21.12 -3.94
C LYS A 189 5.47 21.65 -4.70
N TYR A 190 5.51 21.58 -6.03
CA TYR A 190 4.38 21.96 -6.87
C TYR A 190 3.17 21.07 -6.62
N LEU A 191 3.38 19.74 -6.55
CA LEU A 191 2.33 18.76 -6.27
C LEU A 191 1.64 19.07 -4.93
N LEU A 192 2.42 19.20 -3.85
CA LEU A 192 1.88 19.50 -2.51
C LEU A 192 1.01 20.75 -2.52
N LYS A 193 1.49 21.84 -3.15
CA LYS A 193 0.80 23.13 -3.18
C LYS A 193 -0.49 23.12 -4.00
N ASN A 194 -0.60 22.27 -5.03
CA ASN A 194 -1.68 22.37 -6.02
C ASN A 194 -2.70 21.24 -5.94
N SER A 195 -2.44 20.16 -5.21
CA SER A 195 -3.35 19.01 -5.11
C SER A 195 -4.49 19.26 -4.13
N ASP A 196 -5.69 18.82 -4.50
CA ASP A 196 -6.86 18.75 -3.62
C ASP A 196 -6.92 17.41 -2.88
N VAL A 197 -6.39 16.37 -3.50
CA VAL A 197 -6.16 15.04 -2.90
C VAL A 197 -4.76 14.59 -3.28
N ILE A 198 -4.03 13.99 -2.33
CA ILE A 198 -2.73 13.35 -2.57
C ILE A 198 -2.87 11.86 -2.31
N SER A 199 -2.43 11.03 -3.24
CA SER A 199 -2.40 9.57 -3.10
C SER A 199 -0.99 9.04 -3.27
N LEU A 200 -0.57 8.18 -2.32
CA LEU A 200 0.79 7.64 -2.26
C LEU A 200 0.84 6.24 -2.89
N HIS A 201 1.79 6.05 -3.80
CA HIS A 201 2.02 4.79 -4.53
C HIS A 201 3.52 4.53 -4.71
N THR A 202 4.32 4.84 -3.70
CA THR A 202 5.77 4.68 -3.67
C THR A 202 6.17 3.68 -2.58
N PRO A 203 7.31 2.95 -2.72
CA PRO A 203 7.83 2.12 -1.65
C PRO A 203 8.34 2.97 -0.49
N LEU A 204 8.42 2.39 0.70
CA LEU A 204 9.13 2.98 1.83
C LEU A 204 10.63 2.75 1.68
N THR A 205 11.38 3.84 1.61
CA THR A 205 12.86 3.89 1.57
C THR A 205 13.33 5.01 2.48
N GLU A 206 14.63 5.17 2.68
CA GLU A 206 15.16 6.32 3.44
C GLU A 206 14.73 7.66 2.82
N ASP A 207 14.69 7.75 1.48
CA ASP A 207 14.29 8.97 0.76
C ASP A 207 12.79 9.25 0.80
N THR A 208 11.96 8.22 1.01
CA THR A 208 10.50 8.36 1.01
C THR A 208 9.89 8.29 2.41
N LYS A 209 10.67 7.94 3.43
CA LYS A 209 10.24 7.96 4.82
C LYS A 209 9.78 9.37 5.21
N ASN A 210 8.56 9.45 5.72
CA ASN A 210 7.91 10.73 6.05
C ASN A 210 7.94 11.74 4.91
N ILE A 211 7.82 11.28 3.65
CA ILE A 211 7.75 12.19 2.49
C ILE A 211 6.59 13.18 2.64
N ILE A 212 5.53 12.78 3.35
CA ILE A 212 4.48 13.66 3.87
C ILE A 212 4.78 13.94 5.35
N SER A 213 5.77 14.78 5.58
CA SER A 213 6.17 15.30 6.90
C SER A 213 5.27 16.46 7.36
N SER A 214 5.47 16.93 8.58
CA SER A 214 4.82 18.16 9.08
C SER A 214 5.08 19.35 8.16
N GLU A 215 6.31 19.51 7.66
CA GLU A 215 6.66 20.57 6.70
C GLU A 215 5.92 20.39 5.35
N ALA A 216 5.83 19.14 4.85
CA ALA A 216 5.09 18.85 3.64
C ALA A 216 3.60 19.19 3.80
N ILE A 217 2.99 18.78 4.91
CA ILE A 217 1.58 19.06 5.23
C ILE A 217 1.34 20.59 5.28
N SER A 218 2.22 21.35 5.88
CA SER A 218 2.09 22.83 5.97
C SER A 218 2.06 23.52 4.60
N LYS A 219 2.60 22.87 3.57
CA LYS A 219 2.61 23.37 2.18
C LYS A 219 1.39 22.93 1.35
N MET A 220 0.61 21.99 1.88
CA MET A 220 -0.59 21.50 1.20
C MET A 220 -1.72 22.53 1.27
N LYS A 221 -2.68 22.41 0.35
CA LYS A 221 -3.89 23.24 0.40
C LYS A 221 -4.67 22.98 1.68
N ILE A 222 -5.21 24.03 2.28
CA ILE A 222 -6.17 23.90 3.38
C ILE A 222 -7.39 23.09 2.87
N GLY A 223 -7.79 22.10 3.64
CA GLY A 223 -8.87 21.18 3.28
C GLY A 223 -8.49 20.08 2.29
N SER A 224 -7.21 19.97 1.90
CA SER A 224 -6.74 18.85 1.08
C SER A 224 -6.80 17.53 1.85
N ARG A 225 -6.68 16.42 1.13
CA ARG A 225 -6.85 15.07 1.68
C ARG A 225 -5.67 14.17 1.32
N ILE A 226 -5.40 13.17 2.15
CA ILE A 226 -4.32 12.19 1.93
C ILE A 226 -4.91 10.79 1.85
N ILE A 227 -4.48 10.02 0.83
CA ILE A 227 -4.78 8.60 0.67
C ILE A 227 -3.47 7.82 0.72
N ASN A 228 -3.37 6.85 1.61
CA ASN A 228 -2.20 5.97 1.71
C ASN A 228 -2.60 4.50 1.65
N CYS A 229 -2.46 3.88 0.48
CA CYS A 229 -2.57 2.44 0.25
C CYS A 229 -1.22 1.84 -0.16
N ALA A 230 -0.11 2.53 0.14
CA ALA A 230 1.23 2.10 -0.25
C ALA A 230 1.98 1.45 0.90
N ARG A 231 2.51 2.24 1.84
CA ARG A 231 3.24 1.76 3.03
C ARG A 231 3.02 2.68 4.22
N GLY A 232 2.99 2.10 5.42
CA GLY A 232 3.16 2.86 6.65
C GLY A 232 4.52 3.55 6.68
N GLY A 233 4.64 4.65 7.41
CA GLY A 233 5.87 5.44 7.50
C GLY A 233 6.15 6.38 6.32
N LEU A 234 5.30 6.42 5.29
CA LEU A 234 5.36 7.44 4.23
C LEU A 234 4.76 8.78 4.69
N VAL A 235 3.84 8.73 5.63
CA VAL A 235 3.20 9.91 6.24
C VAL A 235 3.61 9.96 7.70
N ASP A 236 3.97 11.13 8.19
CA ASP A 236 4.12 11.39 9.62
C ASP A 236 2.73 11.38 10.26
N GLU A 237 2.41 10.29 10.98
CA GLU A 237 1.08 10.07 11.56
C GLU A 237 0.75 11.09 12.64
N VAL A 238 1.76 11.56 13.39
CA VAL A 238 1.59 12.61 14.44
C VAL A 238 1.23 13.94 13.78
N ALA A 239 1.97 14.34 12.76
CA ALA A 239 1.70 15.57 12.03
C ALA A 239 0.37 15.50 11.27
N CYS A 240 0.02 14.34 10.72
CA CYS A 240 -1.26 14.11 10.05
C CYS A 240 -2.42 14.29 11.03
N ARG A 241 -2.34 13.68 12.24
CA ARG A 241 -3.34 13.87 13.30
C ARG A 241 -3.53 15.34 13.66
N ALA A 242 -2.45 16.05 13.97
CA ALA A 242 -2.52 17.46 14.31
C ALA A 242 -3.16 18.31 13.20
N ALA A 243 -2.86 18.00 11.94
CA ALA A 243 -3.45 18.71 10.80
C ALA A 243 -4.94 18.38 10.58
N LEU A 244 -5.38 17.18 10.91
CA LEU A 244 -6.81 16.81 10.92
C LEU A 244 -7.56 17.52 12.04
N GLU A 245 -7.00 17.59 13.23
CA GLU A 245 -7.60 18.27 14.39
C GLU A 245 -7.72 19.78 14.20
N THR A 246 -6.74 20.41 13.54
CA THR A 246 -6.80 21.85 13.20
C THR A 246 -7.65 22.16 11.98
N GLY A 247 -8.08 21.15 11.22
CA GLY A 247 -8.82 21.32 9.96
C GLY A 247 -7.94 21.78 8.78
N HIS A 248 -6.62 21.82 8.94
CA HIS A 248 -5.71 22.07 7.81
C HIS A 248 -5.85 20.97 6.74
N LEU A 249 -5.90 19.70 7.15
CA LEU A 249 -6.34 18.59 6.31
C LEU A 249 -7.84 18.39 6.43
N GLY A 250 -8.52 18.27 5.29
CA GLY A 250 -9.94 17.98 5.21
C GLY A 250 -10.28 16.51 5.49
N GLY A 251 -9.28 15.64 5.57
CA GLY A 251 -9.40 14.23 5.89
C GLY A 251 -8.21 13.40 5.42
N ALA A 252 -8.11 12.17 5.93
CA ALA A 252 -7.14 11.19 5.47
C ALA A 252 -7.75 9.78 5.46
N ALA A 253 -7.27 8.91 4.56
CA ALA A 253 -7.70 7.53 4.49
C ALA A 253 -6.49 6.61 4.27
N PHE A 254 -6.25 5.72 5.24
CA PHE A 254 -5.09 4.84 5.24
C PHE A 254 -5.52 3.38 5.28
N ASP A 255 -4.88 2.60 4.42
CA ASP A 255 -4.98 1.14 4.37
C ASP A 255 -3.76 0.47 5.01
N VAL A 256 -2.73 1.28 5.32
CA VAL A 256 -1.42 0.82 5.81
C VAL A 256 -0.93 1.72 6.94
N PHE A 257 -0.20 1.14 7.90
CA PHE A 257 0.25 1.81 9.12
C PHE A 257 1.72 1.52 9.40
N THR A 258 2.34 2.37 10.22
CA THR A 258 3.76 2.20 10.62
C THR A 258 3.97 0.88 11.35
N GLU A 259 2.99 0.46 12.16
CA GLU A 259 2.97 -0.84 12.82
C GLU A 259 1.76 -1.63 12.34
N GLU A 260 1.98 -2.86 11.88
CA GLU A 260 0.94 -3.78 11.43
C GLU A 260 1.14 -5.17 12.05
N PRO A 261 0.07 -5.82 12.56
CA PRO A 261 -1.34 -5.39 12.58
C PRO A 261 -1.58 -4.17 13.47
N ALA A 262 -2.24 -3.14 12.92
CA ALA A 262 -2.60 -1.95 13.66
C ALA A 262 -3.90 -2.17 14.45
N THR A 263 -3.78 -2.58 15.71
CA THR A 263 -4.93 -2.72 16.64
C THR A 263 -5.23 -1.42 17.37
N GLU A 264 -4.21 -0.56 17.52
CA GLU A 264 -4.29 0.78 18.08
C GLU A 264 -3.45 1.71 17.20
N ASN A 265 -3.95 2.91 16.94
CA ASN A 265 -3.21 3.94 16.22
C ASN A 265 -3.75 5.32 16.59
N ILE A 266 -2.85 6.31 16.67
CA ILE A 266 -3.20 7.69 17.04
C ILE A 266 -4.18 8.36 16.08
N LEU A 267 -4.34 7.84 14.87
CA LEU A 267 -5.26 8.37 13.86
C LEU A 267 -6.69 7.82 13.96
N PHE A 268 -6.93 6.72 14.70
CA PHE A 268 -8.22 6.03 14.66
C PHE A 268 -9.39 6.86 15.18
N ASP A 269 -9.14 7.77 16.11
CA ASP A 269 -10.12 8.72 16.65
C ASP A 269 -10.00 10.13 16.08
N ALA A 270 -9.11 10.34 15.10
CA ALA A 270 -8.96 11.63 14.44
C ALA A 270 -10.19 11.98 13.57
N PRO A 271 -10.54 13.28 13.47
CA PRO A 271 -11.67 13.69 12.65
C PRO A 271 -11.44 13.39 11.16
N ASN A 272 -12.49 12.95 10.47
CA ASN A 272 -12.45 12.65 9.03
C ASN A 272 -11.33 11.68 8.62
N PHE A 273 -11.05 10.70 9.46
CA PHE A 273 -10.12 9.63 9.19
C PHE A 273 -10.85 8.33 8.83
N ILE A 274 -10.35 7.62 7.81
CA ILE A 274 -10.82 6.29 7.41
C ILE A 274 -9.65 5.33 7.51
N ALA A 275 -9.85 4.18 8.17
CA ALA A 275 -8.87 3.11 8.30
C ALA A 275 -9.41 1.82 7.66
N THR A 276 -8.55 1.09 6.96
CA THR A 276 -8.80 -0.28 6.48
C THR A 276 -7.59 -1.17 6.78
N PRO A 277 -7.80 -2.49 7.03
CA PRO A 277 -6.75 -3.39 7.53
C PRO A 277 -5.94 -4.00 6.39
N HIS A 278 -5.25 -3.18 5.59
CA HIS A 278 -4.37 -3.58 4.48
C HIS A 278 -5.09 -4.45 3.44
N LEU A 279 -6.23 -3.94 2.94
CA LEU A 279 -7.12 -4.64 1.99
C LEU A 279 -6.73 -4.44 0.52
N GLY A 280 -5.89 -3.46 0.22
CA GLY A 280 -5.45 -3.16 -1.15
C GLY A 280 -4.49 -4.19 -1.74
N ALA A 281 -4.12 -5.23 -0.97
CA ALA A 281 -3.15 -6.24 -1.38
C ALA A 281 -3.72 -7.66 -1.40
#